data_fc210e75c1520508923a0f9d2f744ae3
#
_entry.id   fc210e75c1520508923a0f9d2f744ae3
#
_cell.length_a   1.000
_cell.length_b   1.000
_cell.length_c   1.000
_cell.angle_alpha   90.00
_cell.angle_beta   90.00
_cell.angle_gamma   90.00
#
_symmetry.space_group_name_H-M   'P 1'
#
loop_
_entity.id
_entity.type
_entity.pdbx_description
1 polymer ?
#
loop_
_entity_poly.entity_id
_entity_poly.type
_entity_poly.pdbx_seq_one_letter_code
_entity_poly.pdbx_strand_id
1 'polypeptide(L)'
;YDIDSISEKKAKIKYTVNTGTAFFIDSLKTTILSPALDSLYQTRKSNTEIKIGNQYKTENFNSEIGRITSHFRNNGAYLFQQNYISFDIDTINKKNKVGVHMKISDYEYREGDTSKTKPFKLYKISGVNIHTDYTPNQAKQEKKDSLRVTYNNFNLFSQGKLKYKPKAITNAVFITKGGLFSDYKITLTSRYLTNLRVFNYPSIQYDLDPKDSTQNSLIANIYLTQRKKYSLISSLDLTHSNIQDFGILGTSTLSIRNVFNGAETFDIAARGNIGSSKNLANPSDNFFNVLEYGLDLKLHFPRIFMFFSTEKIIPKSMIPSTVLSSGYAKQTNIGLDKENFTTIFSYNWTPKRNTSTRFDLLNIQFIRNLNTRNYFNVYSSSYNALNELANSYPNTNPAYFDGDKNLIIESGTDGFINDVLNPNSSLIVTTEDKKEINNINERKIRLTENNLIFASNFSFSKTTKNDIKDETYYGF
;
A
#
# COMPACT_ATOMS: atom_id res chain seq x y z
N TYR A 1 -8.96 38.77 18.04
CA TYR A 1 -7.82 38.61 17.15
C TYR A 1 -7.47 39.95 16.49
N ASP A 2 -6.21 40.16 16.24
CA ASP A 2 -5.71 41.34 15.54
C ASP A 2 -5.18 40.91 14.17
N ILE A 3 -5.46 41.74 13.15
CA ILE A 3 -5.02 41.46 11.79
C ILE A 3 -4.09 42.62 11.37
N ASP A 4 -2.81 42.33 11.17
CA ASP A 4 -1.84 43.25 10.60
C ASP A 4 -1.67 42.95 9.12
N SER A 5 -1.99 43.90 8.25
CA SER A 5 -1.74 43.79 6.81
C SER A 5 -0.25 44.03 6.55
N ILE A 6 0.43 43.05 5.95
CA ILE A 6 1.86 43.12 5.63
C ILE A 6 2.06 43.61 4.18
N SER A 7 1.13 43.27 3.28
CA SER A 7 1.10 43.71 1.86
C SER A 7 -0.28 43.40 1.26
N GLU A 8 -0.55 43.85 0.03
CA GLU A 8 -1.84 43.63 -0.66
C GLU A 8 -2.37 42.18 -0.69
N LYS A 9 -1.49 41.20 -0.48
CA LYS A 9 -1.84 39.77 -0.52
C LYS A 9 -1.39 38.97 0.70
N LYS A 10 -0.90 39.63 1.78
CA LYS A 10 -0.40 38.97 2.99
C LYS A 10 -0.86 39.69 4.24
N ALA A 11 -1.48 38.95 5.14
CA ALA A 11 -1.87 39.44 6.47
C ALA A 11 -1.29 38.52 7.55
N LYS A 12 -0.91 39.10 8.69
CA LYS A 12 -0.54 38.39 9.90
C LYS A 12 -1.71 38.42 10.86
N ILE A 13 -2.23 37.29 11.24
CA ILE A 13 -3.32 37.18 12.20
C ILE A 13 -2.72 36.78 13.55
N LYS A 14 -2.97 37.59 14.57
CA LYS A 14 -2.58 37.31 15.95
C LYS A 14 -3.81 36.93 16.76
N TYR A 15 -3.84 35.70 17.21
CA TYR A 15 -4.86 35.22 18.15
C TYR A 15 -4.36 35.39 19.57
N THR A 16 -5.09 36.11 20.39
CA THR A 16 -4.86 36.20 21.84
C THR A 16 -5.89 35.32 22.51
N VAL A 17 -5.45 34.22 23.14
CA VAL A 17 -6.30 33.28 23.84
C VAL A 17 -6.07 33.47 25.35
N ASN A 18 -7.11 33.85 26.08
CA ASN A 18 -7.10 33.88 27.54
C ASN A 18 -7.62 32.50 28.03
N THR A 19 -6.74 31.68 28.54
CA THR A 19 -7.12 30.36 29.11
C THR A 19 -7.61 30.52 30.53
N GLY A 20 -8.64 29.77 30.93
CA GLY A 20 -9.01 29.60 32.33
C GLY A 20 -7.96 28.83 33.14
N THR A 21 -8.17 28.71 34.44
CA THR A 21 -7.27 27.96 35.33
C THR A 21 -7.31 26.47 35.02
N ALA A 22 -6.15 25.87 34.88
CA ALA A 22 -6.05 24.42 34.64
C ALA A 22 -6.47 23.61 35.87
N PHE A 23 -7.25 22.55 35.68
CA PHE A 23 -7.59 21.59 36.69
C PHE A 23 -6.69 20.35 36.59
N PHE A 24 -6.34 19.77 37.75
CA PHE A 24 -5.48 18.59 37.83
C PHE A 24 -6.22 17.45 38.53
N ILE A 25 -6.00 16.22 38.07
CA ILE A 25 -6.64 15.02 38.63
C ILE A 25 -6.02 14.71 39.98
N ASP A 26 -6.85 14.70 41.04
CA ASP A 26 -6.47 14.45 42.42
C ASP A 26 -6.66 12.99 42.81
N SER A 27 -7.75 12.39 42.34
CA SER A 27 -8.09 11.00 42.66
C SER A 27 -8.81 10.31 41.48
N LEU A 28 -8.64 9.00 41.40
CA LEU A 28 -9.33 8.15 40.43
C LEU A 28 -9.97 6.98 41.16
N LYS A 29 -11.30 6.99 41.25
CA LYS A 29 -12.09 5.87 41.76
C LYS A 29 -12.73 5.13 40.59
N THR A 30 -12.82 3.82 40.68
CA THR A 30 -13.45 2.97 39.66
C THR A 30 -14.51 2.09 40.31
N THR A 31 -15.71 2.01 39.70
CA THR A 31 -16.76 1.09 40.05
C THR A 31 -17.23 0.33 38.81
N ILE A 32 -17.10 -0.98 38.81
CA ILE A 32 -17.50 -1.88 37.73
C ILE A 32 -18.44 -2.92 38.33
N LEU A 33 -19.70 -2.90 37.87
CA LEU A 33 -20.73 -3.77 38.42
C LEU A 33 -20.58 -5.23 37.96
N SER A 34 -20.20 -5.46 36.73
CA SER A 34 -20.02 -6.81 36.17
C SER A 34 -18.69 -7.44 36.60
N PRO A 35 -18.67 -8.56 37.39
CA PRO A 35 -17.43 -9.17 37.87
C PRO A 35 -16.47 -9.59 36.77
N ALA A 36 -17.01 -10.07 35.62
CA ALA A 36 -16.19 -10.47 34.48
C ALA A 36 -15.46 -9.28 33.84
N LEU A 37 -16.10 -8.10 33.76
CA LEU A 37 -15.47 -6.87 33.26
C LEU A 37 -14.48 -6.29 34.25
N ASP A 38 -14.78 -6.35 35.56
CA ASP A 38 -13.84 -5.91 36.60
C ASP A 38 -12.56 -6.74 36.55
N SER A 39 -12.68 -8.06 36.48
CA SER A 39 -11.52 -8.94 36.31
C SER A 39 -10.67 -8.55 35.10
N LEU A 40 -11.28 -8.28 33.92
CA LEU A 40 -10.58 -7.82 32.75
C LEU A 40 -9.92 -6.44 32.93
N TYR A 41 -10.61 -5.51 33.57
CA TYR A 41 -10.09 -4.17 33.86
C TYR A 41 -8.83 -4.22 34.72
N GLN A 42 -8.82 -5.03 35.77
CA GLN A 42 -7.68 -5.15 36.69
C GLN A 42 -6.41 -5.63 35.94
N THR A 43 -6.52 -6.44 34.90
CA THR A 43 -5.36 -6.91 34.13
C THR A 43 -4.63 -5.78 33.36
N ARG A 44 -5.29 -4.66 33.11
CA ARG A 44 -4.78 -3.52 32.34
C ARG A 44 -4.98 -2.17 33.01
N LYS A 45 -5.25 -2.15 34.32
CA LYS A 45 -5.47 -0.94 35.11
C LYS A 45 -4.28 0.03 35.05
N SER A 46 -3.06 -0.50 35.07
CA SER A 46 -1.84 0.31 35.00
C SER A 46 -1.69 1.11 33.69
N ASN A 47 -2.40 0.71 32.63
CA ASN A 47 -2.33 1.34 31.31
C ASN A 47 -3.38 2.46 31.14
N THR A 48 -3.95 2.99 32.24
CA THR A 48 -4.94 4.06 32.16
C THR A 48 -4.34 5.34 31.59
N GLU A 49 -5.10 6.03 30.74
CA GLU A 49 -4.78 7.37 30.22
C GLU A 49 -5.08 8.47 31.23
N ILE A 50 -5.88 8.15 32.28
CA ILE A 50 -6.26 9.06 33.33
C ILE A 50 -5.31 8.87 34.52
N LYS A 51 -4.30 9.76 34.64
CA LYS A 51 -3.27 9.67 35.69
C LYS A 51 -3.44 10.76 36.72
N ILE A 52 -3.34 10.39 38.01
CA ILE A 52 -3.34 11.35 39.14
C ILE A 52 -2.17 12.31 38.96
N GLY A 53 -2.38 13.60 39.19
CA GLY A 53 -1.42 14.67 39.01
C GLY A 53 -1.37 15.25 37.57
N ASN A 54 -1.95 14.61 36.57
CA ASN A 54 -2.04 15.17 35.26
C ASN A 54 -3.16 16.19 35.09
N GLN A 55 -3.03 17.10 34.15
CA GLN A 55 -4.08 18.06 33.81
C GLN A 55 -5.33 17.30 33.32
N TYR A 56 -6.50 17.75 33.77
CA TYR A 56 -7.78 17.31 33.23
C TYR A 56 -7.90 17.72 31.74
N LYS A 57 -8.00 16.76 30.84
CA LYS A 57 -8.17 16.95 29.40
C LYS A 57 -9.21 15.96 28.87
N THR A 58 -10.22 16.44 28.19
CA THR A 58 -11.32 15.62 27.64
C THR A 58 -10.81 14.52 26.71
N GLU A 59 -9.70 14.79 25.97
CA GLU A 59 -9.08 13.81 25.06
C GLU A 59 -8.61 12.56 25.81
N ASN A 60 -8.08 12.70 27.05
CA ASN A 60 -7.63 11.56 27.85
C ASN A 60 -8.80 10.67 28.24
N PHE A 61 -9.97 11.24 28.54
CA PHE A 61 -11.17 10.49 28.88
C PHE A 61 -11.72 9.76 27.65
N ASN A 62 -11.77 10.40 26.50
CA ASN A 62 -12.17 9.75 25.25
C ASN A 62 -11.22 8.60 24.87
N SER A 63 -9.92 8.80 25.07
CA SER A 63 -8.90 7.78 24.85
C SER A 63 -9.07 6.61 25.81
N GLU A 64 -9.37 6.87 27.07
CA GLU A 64 -9.63 5.83 28.08
C GLU A 64 -10.89 5.04 27.76
N ILE A 65 -12.00 5.69 27.36
CA ILE A 65 -13.21 5.02 26.88
C ILE A 65 -12.87 4.08 25.71
N GLY A 66 -12.14 4.57 24.74
CA GLY A 66 -11.72 3.77 23.58
C GLY A 66 -10.83 2.59 23.97
N ARG A 67 -9.88 2.80 24.89
CA ARG A 67 -8.97 1.77 25.42
C ARG A 67 -9.72 0.65 26.13
N ILE A 68 -10.60 1.02 27.07
CA ILE A 68 -11.39 0.06 27.85
C ILE A 68 -12.35 -0.70 26.94
N THR A 69 -13.08 -0.02 26.07
CA THR A 69 -14.01 -0.65 25.13
C THR A 69 -13.29 -1.64 24.24
N SER A 70 -12.17 -1.24 23.67
CA SER A 70 -11.34 -2.13 22.83
C SER A 70 -10.82 -3.33 23.63
N HIS A 71 -10.38 -3.12 24.87
CA HIS A 71 -9.89 -4.20 25.71
C HIS A 71 -10.99 -5.21 26.03
N PHE A 72 -12.16 -4.76 26.45
CA PHE A 72 -13.29 -5.64 26.78
C PHE A 72 -13.81 -6.40 25.57
N ARG A 73 -14.04 -5.70 24.46
CA ARG A 73 -14.53 -6.31 23.22
C ARG A 73 -13.54 -7.29 22.62
N ASN A 74 -12.24 -7.08 22.80
CA ASN A 74 -11.23 -8.02 22.34
C ASN A 74 -11.06 -9.25 23.25
N ASN A 75 -11.69 -9.25 24.43
CA ASN A 75 -11.63 -10.33 25.41
C ASN A 75 -13.02 -10.92 25.72
N GLY A 76 -13.93 -10.89 24.77
CA GLY A 76 -15.19 -11.64 24.85
C GLY A 76 -16.43 -10.81 25.15
N ALA A 77 -16.33 -9.54 25.53
CA ALA A 77 -17.49 -8.70 25.86
C ALA A 77 -18.25 -8.25 24.60
N TYR A 78 -18.94 -9.18 23.94
CA TYR A 78 -19.64 -8.97 22.66
C TYR A 78 -20.67 -7.82 22.68
N LEU A 79 -21.45 -7.72 23.74
CA LEU A 79 -22.53 -6.74 23.88
C LEU A 79 -22.05 -5.39 24.44
N PHE A 80 -20.78 -5.28 24.84
CA PHE A 80 -20.25 -4.06 25.44
C PHE A 80 -20.09 -2.93 24.42
N GLN A 81 -20.47 -1.70 24.82
CA GLN A 81 -20.37 -0.48 24.02
C GLN A 81 -19.82 0.67 24.88
N GLN A 82 -19.37 1.74 24.26
CA GLN A 82 -18.77 2.90 24.91
C GLN A 82 -19.71 3.61 25.89
N ASN A 83 -21.02 3.63 25.60
CA ASN A 83 -22.05 4.28 26.39
C ASN A 83 -22.25 3.68 27.80
N TYR A 84 -21.70 2.50 28.09
CA TYR A 84 -21.69 1.91 29.41
C TYR A 84 -20.62 2.49 30.32
N ILE A 85 -19.72 3.32 29.83
CA ILE A 85 -18.66 3.99 30.58
C ILE A 85 -19.09 5.44 30.82
N SER A 86 -19.14 5.85 32.09
CA SER A 86 -19.40 7.23 32.51
C SER A 86 -18.37 7.72 33.52
N PHE A 87 -18.20 9.03 33.60
CA PHE A 87 -17.30 9.68 34.53
C PHE A 87 -18.05 10.75 35.32
N ASP A 88 -18.04 10.64 36.62
CA ASP A 88 -18.47 11.71 37.50
C ASP A 88 -17.24 12.52 37.92
N ILE A 89 -17.30 13.82 37.71
CA ILE A 89 -16.20 14.75 37.99
C ILE A 89 -16.59 15.60 39.20
N ASP A 90 -15.86 15.42 40.29
CA ASP A 90 -16.07 16.18 41.52
C ASP A 90 -15.03 17.33 41.63
N THR A 91 -15.54 18.56 41.61
CA THR A 91 -14.75 19.80 41.75
C THR A 91 -15.06 20.54 43.04
N ILE A 92 -15.97 20.01 43.87
CA ILE A 92 -16.48 20.69 45.07
C ILE A 92 -15.36 20.79 46.12
N ASN A 93 -15.14 22.00 46.65
CA ASN A 93 -14.10 22.30 47.64
C ASN A 93 -12.65 21.93 47.26
N LYS A 94 -12.36 21.80 45.98
CA LYS A 94 -11.03 21.39 45.45
C LYS A 94 -10.42 22.52 44.62
N LYS A 95 -9.51 23.32 45.20
CA LYS A 95 -8.80 24.39 44.46
C LYS A 95 -8.06 23.78 43.26
N ASN A 96 -8.57 24.02 42.04
CA ASN A 96 -7.95 23.58 40.77
C ASN A 96 -7.66 22.05 40.72
N LYS A 97 -8.35 21.25 41.51
CA LYS A 97 -8.26 19.79 41.52
C LYS A 97 -9.60 19.16 41.21
N VAL A 98 -9.57 17.97 40.63
CA VAL A 98 -10.77 17.18 40.32
C VAL A 98 -10.63 15.75 40.81
N GLY A 99 -11.65 15.25 41.48
CA GLY A 99 -11.82 13.83 41.75
C GLY A 99 -12.58 13.18 40.60
N VAL A 100 -12.07 12.08 40.09
CA VAL A 100 -12.67 11.34 38.96
C VAL A 100 -13.24 10.03 39.46
N HIS A 101 -14.51 9.77 39.22
CA HIS A 101 -15.14 8.49 39.49
C HIS A 101 -15.62 7.88 38.19
N MET A 102 -14.89 6.89 37.69
CA MET A 102 -15.27 6.10 36.52
C MET A 102 -16.26 5.02 36.91
N LYS A 103 -17.40 4.97 36.25
CA LYS A 103 -18.44 3.96 36.44
C LYS A 103 -18.64 3.17 35.16
N ILE A 104 -18.74 1.84 35.29
CA ILE A 104 -19.10 0.94 34.22
C ILE A 104 -20.37 0.21 34.64
N SER A 105 -21.46 0.53 33.93
CA SER A 105 -22.78 -0.03 34.19
C SER A 105 -22.92 -1.44 33.62
N ASP A 106 -23.90 -2.19 34.15
CA ASP A 106 -24.30 -3.49 33.65
C ASP A 106 -25.05 -3.39 32.30
N TYR A 107 -25.20 -4.51 31.63
CA TYR A 107 -25.92 -4.61 30.34
C TYR A 107 -27.41 -4.34 30.57
N GLU A 108 -27.90 -3.33 29.86
CA GLU A 108 -29.33 -2.94 29.91
C GLU A 108 -30.08 -3.63 28.77
N TYR A 109 -31.24 -4.23 29.09
CA TYR A 109 -32.14 -4.87 28.13
C TYR A 109 -33.60 -4.58 28.45
N ARG A 110 -34.42 -4.60 27.44
CA ARG A 110 -35.88 -4.42 27.61
C ARG A 110 -36.58 -5.75 27.75
N GLU A 111 -37.49 -5.82 28.72
CA GLU A 111 -38.44 -6.91 28.91
C GLU A 111 -39.83 -6.33 29.00
N GLY A 112 -40.57 -6.37 27.87
CA GLY A 112 -41.83 -5.59 27.75
C GLY A 112 -41.55 -4.09 27.79
N ASP A 113 -42.27 -3.37 28.61
CA ASP A 113 -42.11 -1.90 28.79
C ASP A 113 -41.07 -1.51 29.85
N THR A 114 -40.44 -2.48 30.53
CA THR A 114 -39.47 -2.23 31.60
C THR A 114 -38.04 -2.43 31.14
N SER A 115 -37.15 -1.49 31.55
CA SER A 115 -35.69 -1.68 31.38
C SER A 115 -35.15 -2.44 32.59
N LYS A 116 -34.38 -3.50 32.33
CA LYS A 116 -33.71 -4.32 33.32
C LYS A 116 -32.22 -4.38 33.03
N THR A 117 -31.43 -4.63 34.08
CA THR A 117 -29.99 -4.76 33.97
C THR A 117 -29.54 -6.17 34.36
N LYS A 118 -28.46 -6.64 33.74
CA LYS A 118 -27.79 -7.89 34.10
C LYS A 118 -26.28 -7.76 33.86
N PRO A 119 -25.44 -8.50 34.60
CA PRO A 119 -24.00 -8.48 34.41
C PRO A 119 -23.60 -8.87 32.98
N PHE A 120 -22.57 -8.24 32.49
CA PHE A 120 -21.98 -8.62 31.21
C PHE A 120 -21.37 -10.02 31.29
N LYS A 121 -21.58 -10.80 30.22
CA LYS A 121 -20.97 -12.11 30.01
C LYS A 121 -19.84 -12.03 28.98
N LEU A 122 -18.87 -12.94 29.07
CA LEU A 122 -17.84 -13.12 28.06
C LEU A 122 -18.24 -14.25 27.13
N TYR A 123 -18.24 -13.96 25.83
CA TYR A 123 -18.71 -14.87 24.80
C TYR A 123 -17.55 -15.63 24.14
N LYS A 124 -17.73 -16.92 23.92
CA LYS A 124 -16.84 -17.81 23.18
C LYS A 124 -17.44 -18.14 21.81
N ILE A 125 -16.59 -18.49 20.86
CA ILE A 125 -17.01 -18.91 19.54
C ILE A 125 -17.22 -20.43 19.55
N SER A 126 -18.45 -20.90 19.38
CA SER A 126 -18.80 -22.33 19.30
C SER A 126 -18.64 -22.90 17.90
N GLY A 127 -18.82 -22.07 16.86
CA GLY A 127 -18.70 -22.48 15.47
C GLY A 127 -18.36 -21.31 14.54
N VAL A 128 -17.74 -21.65 13.41
CA VAL A 128 -17.44 -20.66 12.35
C VAL A 128 -17.95 -21.23 11.02
N ASN A 129 -18.91 -20.55 10.44
CA ASN A 129 -19.54 -20.86 9.16
C ASN A 129 -19.07 -19.86 8.11
N ILE A 130 -18.65 -20.34 6.94
CA ILE A 130 -18.16 -19.51 5.83
C ILE A 130 -19.01 -19.82 4.59
N HIS A 131 -19.80 -18.86 4.16
CA HIS A 131 -20.63 -18.93 2.96
C HIS A 131 -19.85 -18.33 1.80
N THR A 132 -19.34 -19.16 0.88
CA THR A 132 -18.33 -18.76 -0.12
C THR A 132 -18.89 -18.13 -1.39
N ASP A 133 -20.19 -18.20 -1.60
CA ASP A 133 -20.90 -17.72 -2.79
C ASP A 133 -22.23 -17.01 -2.45
N TYR A 134 -22.23 -16.31 -1.33
CA TYR A 134 -23.38 -15.56 -0.85
C TYR A 134 -23.76 -14.41 -1.81
N THR A 135 -25.07 -14.33 -2.11
CA THR A 135 -25.67 -13.20 -2.82
C THR A 135 -26.78 -12.59 -1.96
N PRO A 136 -26.82 -11.26 -1.75
CA PRO A 136 -27.79 -10.58 -0.87
C PRO A 136 -29.25 -10.89 -1.23
N ASN A 137 -29.56 -11.03 -2.52
CA ASN A 137 -30.92 -11.32 -3.01
C ASN A 137 -31.42 -12.73 -2.67
N GLN A 138 -30.51 -13.65 -2.32
CA GLN A 138 -30.84 -15.03 -1.96
C GLN A 138 -31.05 -15.25 -0.46
N ALA A 139 -30.80 -14.22 0.35
CA ALA A 139 -31.06 -14.27 1.80
C ALA A 139 -32.52 -14.51 2.17
N LYS A 140 -33.47 -14.27 1.22
CA LYS A 140 -34.92 -14.49 1.38
C LYS A 140 -35.41 -15.83 0.86
N GLN A 141 -34.59 -16.59 0.13
CA GLN A 141 -34.97 -17.92 -0.36
C GLN A 141 -34.41 -18.98 0.56
N GLU A 142 -35.24 -19.93 0.94
CA GLU A 142 -34.84 -21.09 1.74
C GLU A 142 -33.63 -21.79 1.14
N LYS A 143 -32.65 -22.12 1.99
CA LYS A 143 -31.38 -22.78 1.67
C LYS A 143 -31.62 -24.18 1.09
N LYS A 144 -31.95 -24.26 -0.19
CA LYS A 144 -31.98 -25.54 -0.92
C LYS A 144 -30.57 -25.95 -1.25
N ASP A 145 -30.12 -27.10 -0.71
CA ASP A 145 -28.92 -27.88 -1.09
C ASP A 145 -27.58 -27.12 -1.10
N SER A 146 -27.17 -26.56 0.04
CA SER A 146 -25.82 -26.09 0.18
C SER A 146 -24.85 -27.24 0.49
N LEU A 147 -23.84 -27.44 -0.35
CA LEU A 147 -22.73 -28.33 -0.04
C LEU A 147 -22.01 -27.81 1.21
N ARG A 148 -21.86 -28.68 2.21
CA ARG A 148 -21.08 -28.40 3.41
C ARG A 148 -19.77 -29.18 3.39
N VAL A 149 -18.66 -28.44 3.48
CA VAL A 149 -17.32 -29.02 3.64
C VAL A 149 -16.74 -28.56 4.98
N THR A 150 -16.34 -29.50 5.83
CA THR A 150 -15.68 -29.18 7.11
C THR A 150 -14.17 -29.29 6.93
N TYR A 151 -13.43 -28.22 7.31
CA TYR A 151 -11.97 -28.15 7.24
C TYR A 151 -11.41 -27.39 8.43
N ASN A 152 -10.53 -27.99 9.24
CA ASN A 152 -9.88 -27.37 10.41
C ASN A 152 -10.85 -26.63 11.36
N ASN A 153 -11.97 -27.26 11.72
CA ASN A 153 -13.05 -26.68 12.57
C ASN A 153 -13.83 -25.50 11.94
N PHE A 154 -13.70 -25.29 10.64
CA PHE A 154 -14.53 -24.38 9.86
C PHE A 154 -15.56 -25.16 9.04
N ASN A 155 -16.77 -24.64 8.95
CA ASN A 155 -17.79 -25.14 8.04
C ASN A 155 -17.84 -24.22 6.82
N LEU A 156 -17.51 -24.74 5.64
CA LEU A 156 -17.63 -24.00 4.39
C LEU A 156 -18.93 -24.43 3.67
N PHE A 157 -19.73 -23.46 3.30
CA PHE A 157 -20.98 -23.64 2.58
C PHE A 157 -20.85 -23.06 1.16
N SER A 158 -21.37 -23.79 0.17
CA SER A 158 -21.44 -23.36 -1.23
C SER A 158 -22.74 -23.89 -1.86
N GLN A 159 -23.37 -23.14 -2.76
CA GLN A 159 -24.57 -23.54 -3.49
C GLN A 159 -24.30 -24.64 -4.56
N GLY A 160 -23.05 -24.95 -4.78
CA GLY A 160 -22.59 -25.98 -5.72
C GLY A 160 -21.17 -26.38 -5.38
N LYS A 161 -20.40 -26.82 -6.36
CA LYS A 161 -19.01 -27.23 -6.14
C LYS A 161 -18.20 -26.04 -5.54
N LEU A 162 -17.47 -26.32 -4.46
CA LEU A 162 -16.58 -25.35 -3.84
C LEU A 162 -15.50 -24.88 -4.83
N LYS A 163 -15.51 -23.60 -5.18
CA LYS A 163 -14.59 -23.01 -6.19
C LYS A 163 -13.22 -22.70 -5.64
N TYR A 164 -13.04 -22.76 -4.33
CA TYR A 164 -11.82 -22.41 -3.62
C TYR A 164 -11.28 -23.58 -2.82
N LYS A 165 -9.97 -23.71 -2.78
CA LYS A 165 -9.32 -24.65 -1.84
C LYS A 165 -9.66 -24.24 -0.41
N PRO A 166 -10.16 -25.13 0.45
CA PRO A 166 -10.53 -24.80 1.83
C PRO A 166 -9.44 -24.06 2.60
N LYS A 167 -8.19 -24.50 2.47
CA LYS A 167 -7.02 -23.89 3.10
C LYS A 167 -6.85 -22.41 2.72
N ALA A 168 -7.14 -22.02 1.48
CA ALA A 168 -6.95 -20.65 1.02
C ALA A 168 -7.90 -19.66 1.73
N ILE A 169 -9.16 -20.09 1.98
CA ILE A 169 -10.14 -19.25 2.66
C ILE A 169 -9.92 -19.28 4.18
N THR A 170 -9.75 -20.47 4.76
CA THR A 170 -9.62 -20.62 6.22
C THR A 170 -8.35 -19.96 6.77
N ASN A 171 -7.28 -19.89 5.99
CA ASN A 171 -6.08 -19.13 6.36
C ASN A 171 -6.34 -17.62 6.48
N ALA A 172 -7.35 -17.10 5.79
CA ALA A 172 -7.72 -15.69 5.88
C ALA A 172 -8.66 -15.37 7.05
N VAL A 173 -9.08 -16.40 7.83
CA VAL A 173 -9.99 -16.26 8.96
C VAL A 173 -9.24 -16.41 10.27
N PHE A 174 -9.37 -15.40 11.15
CA PHE A 174 -8.73 -15.36 12.47
C PHE A 174 -9.71 -15.68 13.60
N ILE A 175 -11.00 -15.74 13.30
CA ILE A 175 -12.06 -16.17 14.21
C ILE A 175 -12.00 -17.69 14.28
N THR A 176 -11.76 -18.25 15.47
CA THR A 176 -11.58 -19.70 15.63
C THR A 176 -12.52 -20.26 16.68
N LYS A 177 -13.01 -21.49 16.46
CA LYS A 177 -13.81 -22.23 17.43
C LYS A 177 -13.05 -22.35 18.78
N GLY A 178 -13.74 -22.14 19.88
CA GLY A 178 -13.19 -22.13 21.25
C GLY A 178 -12.53 -20.83 21.68
N GLY A 179 -12.24 -19.94 20.75
CA GLY A 179 -11.68 -18.62 21.06
C GLY A 179 -12.74 -17.65 21.61
N LEU A 180 -12.29 -16.63 22.34
CA LEU A 180 -13.16 -15.53 22.75
C LEU A 180 -13.54 -14.65 21.56
N PHE A 181 -14.73 -14.03 21.64
CA PHE A 181 -15.12 -12.95 20.75
C PHE A 181 -14.06 -11.84 20.77
N SER A 182 -13.75 -11.24 19.60
CA SER A 182 -12.74 -10.19 19.49
C SER A 182 -12.95 -9.35 18.23
N ASP A 183 -13.14 -8.04 18.40
CA ASP A 183 -13.23 -7.07 17.30
C ASP A 183 -11.95 -7.03 16.45
N TYR A 184 -10.81 -7.20 17.11
CA TYR A 184 -9.52 -7.27 16.41
C TYR A 184 -9.47 -8.44 15.43
N LYS A 185 -9.96 -9.62 15.83
CA LYS A 185 -10.02 -10.80 14.94
C LYS A 185 -11.02 -10.60 13.81
N ILE A 186 -12.13 -9.90 14.04
CA ILE A 186 -13.09 -9.51 12.99
C ILE A 186 -12.40 -8.62 11.96
N THR A 187 -11.72 -7.57 12.43
CA THR A 187 -11.01 -6.63 11.56
C THR A 187 -9.92 -7.31 10.75
N LEU A 188 -9.12 -8.18 11.37
CA LEU A 188 -8.10 -8.97 10.66
C LEU A 188 -8.72 -9.89 9.62
N THR A 189 -9.78 -10.60 9.96
CA THR A 189 -10.49 -11.51 9.04
C THR A 189 -11.04 -10.73 7.85
N SER A 190 -11.75 -9.63 8.11
CA SER A 190 -12.32 -8.79 7.06
C SER A 190 -11.23 -8.23 6.14
N ARG A 191 -10.14 -7.71 6.71
CA ARG A 191 -9.02 -7.16 5.95
C ARG A 191 -8.31 -8.21 5.10
N TYR A 192 -8.07 -9.40 5.64
CA TYR A 192 -7.40 -10.47 4.90
C TYR A 192 -8.29 -11.00 3.77
N LEU A 193 -9.58 -11.28 4.05
CA LEU A 193 -10.53 -11.73 3.03
C LEU A 193 -10.69 -10.70 1.90
N THR A 194 -10.71 -9.41 2.21
CA THR A 194 -10.71 -8.34 1.20
C THR A 194 -9.42 -8.33 0.38
N ASN A 195 -8.28 -8.58 1.03
CA ASN A 195 -6.97 -8.60 0.36
C ASN A 195 -6.78 -9.82 -0.57
N LEU A 196 -7.61 -10.87 -0.45
CA LEU A 196 -7.66 -11.96 -1.43
C LEU A 196 -8.07 -11.47 -2.83
N ARG A 197 -8.74 -10.31 -2.95
CA ARG A 197 -9.20 -9.68 -4.20
C ARG A 197 -10.22 -10.49 -5.01
N VAL A 198 -10.65 -11.65 -4.50
CA VAL A 198 -11.64 -12.53 -5.14
C VAL A 198 -13.04 -12.38 -4.55
N PHE A 199 -13.17 -11.66 -3.42
CA PHE A 199 -14.44 -11.34 -2.79
C PHE A 199 -14.63 -9.83 -2.73
N ASN A 200 -15.90 -9.41 -2.65
CA ASN A 200 -16.27 -8.07 -2.20
C ASN A 200 -16.07 -7.97 -0.68
N TYR A 201 -16.51 -6.87 -0.06
CA TYR A 201 -16.43 -6.72 1.39
C TYR A 201 -17.13 -7.89 2.09
N PRO A 202 -16.44 -8.66 2.96
CA PRO A 202 -17.05 -9.74 3.71
C PRO A 202 -18.03 -9.17 4.76
N SER A 203 -19.19 -9.81 4.94
CA SER A 203 -20.08 -9.55 6.05
C SER A 203 -19.89 -10.60 7.13
N ILE A 204 -19.61 -10.18 8.36
CA ILE A 204 -19.38 -11.07 9.50
C ILE A 204 -20.48 -10.81 10.53
N GLN A 205 -21.31 -11.81 10.79
CA GLN A 205 -22.43 -11.75 11.71
C GLN A 205 -22.28 -12.80 12.81
N TYR A 206 -22.84 -12.54 13.97
CA TYR A 206 -22.80 -13.45 15.10
C TYR A 206 -24.21 -13.74 15.58
N ASP A 207 -24.51 -15.03 15.70
CA ASP A 207 -25.75 -15.52 16.29
C ASP A 207 -25.44 -16.26 17.58
N LEU A 208 -26.36 -16.21 18.57
CA LEU A 208 -26.27 -17.05 19.75
C LEU A 208 -26.37 -18.52 19.34
N ASP A 209 -25.55 -19.38 19.93
CA ASP A 209 -25.65 -20.81 19.69
C ASP A 209 -26.90 -21.39 20.38
N PRO A 210 -27.88 -21.86 19.63
CA PRO A 210 -29.11 -22.40 20.22
C PRO A 210 -28.88 -23.68 21.04
N LYS A 211 -27.72 -24.32 20.92
CA LYS A 211 -27.35 -25.50 21.70
C LYS A 211 -26.72 -25.16 23.05
N ASP A 212 -26.36 -23.90 23.27
CA ASP A 212 -25.76 -23.44 24.53
C ASP A 212 -26.83 -22.91 25.49
N SER A 213 -27.20 -23.69 26.47
CA SER A 213 -28.16 -23.29 27.53
C SER A 213 -27.67 -22.08 28.36
N THR A 214 -26.37 -21.84 28.42
CA THR A 214 -25.80 -20.72 29.17
C THR A 214 -25.85 -19.40 28.41
N GLN A 215 -26.15 -19.46 27.08
CA GLN A 215 -26.16 -18.31 26.17
C GLN A 215 -24.87 -17.48 26.22
N ASN A 216 -23.72 -18.16 26.31
CA ASN A 216 -22.38 -17.53 26.29
C ASN A 216 -21.60 -17.87 25.01
N SER A 217 -22.21 -18.61 24.09
CA SER A 217 -21.56 -19.09 22.87
C SER A 217 -22.16 -18.41 21.64
N LEU A 218 -21.27 -18.03 20.72
CA LEU A 218 -21.59 -17.39 19.46
C LEU A 218 -21.18 -18.27 18.28
N ILE A 219 -22.02 -18.33 17.27
CA ILE A 219 -21.68 -18.85 15.95
C ILE A 219 -21.32 -17.66 15.07
N ALA A 220 -20.11 -17.67 14.53
CA ALA A 220 -19.67 -16.65 13.58
C ALA A 220 -20.07 -17.09 12.14
N ASN A 221 -20.89 -16.29 11.47
CA ASN A 221 -21.30 -16.49 10.09
C ASN A 221 -20.60 -15.45 9.20
N ILE A 222 -19.75 -15.92 8.28
CA ILE A 222 -18.97 -15.11 7.35
C ILE A 222 -19.55 -15.27 5.95
N TYR A 223 -20.11 -14.20 5.41
CA TYR A 223 -20.74 -14.18 4.10
C TYR A 223 -19.81 -13.53 3.09
N LEU A 224 -19.44 -14.30 2.04
CA LEU A 224 -18.51 -13.88 1.01
C LEU A 224 -19.23 -13.77 -0.33
N THR A 225 -19.33 -12.55 -0.85
CA THR A 225 -19.84 -12.30 -2.19
C THR A 225 -18.69 -12.35 -3.19
N GLN A 226 -18.74 -13.30 -4.12
CA GLN A 226 -17.69 -13.48 -5.12
C GLN A 226 -17.64 -12.30 -6.10
N ARG A 227 -16.43 -11.86 -6.46
CA ARG A 227 -16.21 -11.00 -7.62
C ARG A 227 -16.29 -11.80 -8.91
N LYS A 228 -16.61 -11.16 -10.02
CA LYS A 228 -16.56 -11.78 -11.35
C LYS A 228 -15.16 -12.34 -11.60
N LYS A 229 -15.07 -13.53 -12.20
CA LYS A 229 -13.80 -14.20 -12.52
C LYS A 229 -12.93 -13.35 -13.43
N TYR A 230 -13.52 -12.69 -14.40
CA TYR A 230 -12.85 -11.81 -15.35
C TYR A 230 -13.24 -10.36 -15.10
N SER A 231 -12.29 -9.45 -15.21
CA SER A 231 -12.51 -8.01 -15.13
C SER A 231 -11.57 -7.32 -16.11
N LEU A 232 -12.15 -6.54 -17.02
CA LEU A 232 -11.40 -5.68 -17.92
C LEU A 232 -11.54 -4.25 -17.45
N ILE A 233 -10.40 -3.56 -17.32
CA ILE A 233 -10.33 -2.14 -17.01
C ILE A 233 -9.50 -1.49 -18.10
N SER A 234 -10.04 -0.47 -18.74
CA SER A 234 -9.32 0.31 -19.74
C SER A 234 -9.37 1.78 -19.36
N SER A 235 -8.26 2.49 -19.55
CA SER A 235 -8.17 3.94 -19.41
C SER A 235 -7.50 4.56 -20.62
N LEU A 236 -7.83 5.82 -20.86
CA LEU A 236 -7.23 6.69 -21.85
C LEU A 236 -6.85 8.00 -21.15
N ASP A 237 -5.58 8.35 -21.21
CA ASP A 237 -5.02 9.52 -20.54
C ASP A 237 -4.36 10.44 -21.56
N LEU A 238 -4.57 11.75 -21.44
CA LEU A 238 -3.81 12.75 -22.18
C LEU A 238 -2.61 13.16 -21.33
N THR A 239 -1.43 13.16 -21.94
CA THR A 239 -0.17 13.43 -21.25
C THR A 239 0.54 14.64 -21.84
N HIS A 240 1.20 15.41 -20.96
CA HIS A 240 2.11 16.49 -21.31
C HIS A 240 3.31 16.44 -20.38
N SER A 241 4.52 16.59 -20.94
CA SER A 241 5.76 16.60 -20.16
C SER A 241 6.83 17.41 -20.86
N ASN A 242 7.98 17.62 -20.22
CA ASN A 242 9.14 18.31 -20.82
C ASN A 242 9.75 17.56 -22.02
N ILE A 243 9.46 16.27 -22.17
CA ILE A 243 10.00 15.40 -23.22
C ILE A 243 8.95 15.17 -24.32
N GLN A 244 7.68 15.32 -23.99
CA GLN A 244 6.56 15.03 -24.88
C GLN A 244 5.53 16.16 -24.75
N ASP A 245 5.45 17.01 -25.78
CA ASP A 245 4.53 18.16 -25.80
C ASP A 245 3.07 17.76 -25.73
N PHE A 246 2.74 16.64 -26.36
CA PHE A 246 1.40 16.05 -26.35
C PHE A 246 1.49 14.54 -26.48
N GLY A 247 0.67 13.83 -25.73
CA GLY A 247 0.58 12.37 -25.83
C GLY A 247 -0.77 11.80 -25.44
N ILE A 248 -1.04 10.63 -25.95
CA ILE A 248 -2.21 9.82 -25.65
C ILE A 248 -1.72 8.48 -25.14
N LEU A 249 -1.98 8.20 -23.86
CA LEU A 249 -1.66 6.93 -23.22
C LEU A 249 -2.93 6.10 -23.07
N GLY A 250 -2.94 4.93 -23.70
CA GLY A 250 -3.99 3.91 -23.51
C GLY A 250 -3.47 2.77 -22.65
N THR A 251 -4.24 2.36 -21.64
CA THR A 251 -3.96 1.15 -20.88
C THR A 251 -5.17 0.24 -20.82
N SER A 252 -4.96 -1.08 -20.87
CA SER A 252 -6.01 -2.07 -20.74
C SER A 252 -5.51 -3.24 -19.92
N THR A 253 -6.21 -3.56 -18.82
CA THR A 253 -5.83 -4.63 -17.88
C THR A 253 -6.95 -5.66 -17.79
N LEU A 254 -6.65 -6.89 -18.15
CA LEU A 254 -7.48 -8.06 -17.94
C LEU A 254 -7.05 -8.76 -16.66
N SER A 255 -7.92 -8.80 -15.67
CA SER A 255 -7.72 -9.53 -14.40
C SER A 255 -8.48 -10.85 -14.42
N ILE A 256 -7.80 -11.96 -14.17
CA ILE A 256 -8.35 -13.30 -14.04
C ILE A 256 -8.21 -13.72 -12.58
N ARG A 257 -9.32 -13.88 -11.87
CA ARG A 257 -9.33 -14.21 -10.44
C ARG A 257 -9.46 -15.71 -10.20
N ASN A 258 -8.84 -16.17 -9.10
CA ASN A 258 -8.90 -17.55 -8.63
C ASN A 258 -8.38 -18.55 -9.67
N VAL A 259 -7.21 -18.30 -10.23
CA VAL A 259 -6.63 -19.05 -11.35
C VAL A 259 -6.38 -20.51 -10.98
N PHE A 260 -5.85 -20.77 -9.77
CA PHE A 260 -5.49 -22.11 -9.28
C PHE A 260 -6.36 -22.58 -8.10
N ASN A 261 -7.54 -21.97 -7.94
CA ASN A 261 -8.48 -22.23 -6.84
C ASN A 261 -7.93 -21.91 -5.44
N GLY A 262 -6.85 -21.16 -5.34
CA GLY A 262 -6.24 -20.70 -4.08
C GLY A 262 -6.35 -19.20 -3.87
N ALA A 263 -7.31 -18.55 -4.53
CA ALA A 263 -7.54 -17.11 -4.55
C ALA A 263 -6.41 -16.30 -5.22
N GLU A 264 -5.62 -16.93 -6.09
CA GLU A 264 -4.61 -16.23 -6.89
C GLU A 264 -5.29 -15.35 -7.95
N THR A 265 -4.62 -14.23 -8.28
CA THR A 265 -5.06 -13.32 -9.35
C THR A 265 -3.96 -13.18 -10.40
N PHE A 266 -4.32 -13.33 -11.67
CA PHE A 266 -3.44 -13.11 -12.80
C PHE A 266 -3.92 -11.89 -13.57
N ASP A 267 -3.06 -10.88 -13.68
CA ASP A 267 -3.31 -9.64 -14.40
C ASP A 267 -2.46 -9.62 -15.67
N ILE A 268 -3.07 -9.30 -16.80
CA ILE A 268 -2.45 -9.06 -18.11
C ILE A 268 -2.76 -7.62 -18.45
N ALA A 269 -1.74 -6.76 -18.51
CA ALA A 269 -1.89 -5.35 -18.83
C ALA A 269 -1.14 -5.00 -20.10
N ALA A 270 -1.85 -4.43 -21.07
CA ALA A 270 -1.27 -3.82 -22.25
C ALA A 270 -1.31 -2.30 -22.13
N ARG A 271 -0.22 -1.63 -22.50
CA ARG A 271 -0.15 -0.16 -22.55
C ARG A 271 0.42 0.29 -23.89
N GLY A 272 -0.06 1.44 -24.37
CA GLY A 272 0.44 2.09 -25.56
C GLY A 272 0.38 3.60 -25.37
N ASN A 273 1.47 4.29 -25.68
CA ASN A 273 1.58 5.74 -25.67
C ASN A 273 2.01 6.19 -27.07
N ILE A 274 1.27 7.13 -27.65
CA ILE A 274 1.65 7.84 -28.87
C ILE A 274 1.70 9.32 -28.57
N GLY A 275 2.70 10.02 -29.09
CA GLY A 275 2.85 11.42 -28.78
C GLY A 275 3.70 12.19 -29.76
N SER A 276 3.76 13.50 -29.51
CA SER A 276 4.52 14.47 -30.27
C SER A 276 5.56 15.13 -29.38
N SER A 277 6.79 15.26 -29.87
CA SER A 277 7.85 16.03 -29.24
C SER A 277 8.56 16.88 -30.27
N LYS A 278 8.79 18.16 -29.95
CA LYS A 278 9.53 19.09 -30.81
C LYS A 278 11.05 18.94 -30.70
N ASN A 279 11.52 18.39 -29.57
CA ASN A 279 12.95 18.26 -29.26
C ASN A 279 13.53 16.92 -29.71
N LEU A 280 13.22 16.50 -30.92
CA LEU A 280 13.75 15.25 -31.45
C LEU A 280 14.97 15.46 -32.29
N ALA A 281 15.90 14.56 -32.11
CA ALA A 281 17.11 14.45 -32.90
C ALA A 281 16.88 13.99 -34.35
N ASN A 282 15.67 13.63 -34.68
CA ASN A 282 15.31 13.25 -36.07
C ASN A 282 13.99 13.93 -36.43
N PRO A 283 14.03 15.05 -37.17
CA PRO A 283 12.85 15.75 -37.62
C PRO A 283 12.17 14.94 -38.73
N SER A 284 11.49 13.86 -38.36
CA SER A 284 10.48 13.30 -39.26
C SER A 284 9.28 14.24 -39.22
N ASP A 285 8.77 14.62 -40.41
CA ASP A 285 7.59 15.50 -40.54
C ASP A 285 6.29 14.92 -39.95
N ASN A 286 6.37 13.83 -39.24
CA ASN A 286 5.22 13.17 -38.61
C ASN A 286 4.88 13.85 -37.30
N PHE A 287 3.62 14.27 -37.13
CA PHE A 287 3.12 14.85 -35.90
C PHE A 287 3.30 13.89 -34.70
N PHE A 288 2.98 12.62 -34.86
CA PHE A 288 3.23 11.59 -33.84
C PHE A 288 4.60 10.95 -34.11
N ASN A 289 5.58 11.37 -33.35
CA ASN A 289 6.97 10.93 -33.48
C ASN A 289 7.50 10.19 -32.24
N VAL A 290 6.65 10.01 -31.22
CA VAL A 290 6.93 9.24 -30.00
C VAL A 290 6.00 8.04 -29.96
N LEU A 291 6.55 6.85 -29.78
CA LEU A 291 5.80 5.62 -29.61
C LEU A 291 6.36 4.80 -28.44
N GLU A 292 5.48 4.41 -27.52
CA GLU A 292 5.79 3.42 -26.50
C GLU A 292 4.68 2.38 -26.45
N TYR A 293 5.04 1.12 -26.35
CA TYR A 293 4.10 0.05 -26.07
C TYR A 293 4.71 -0.99 -25.15
N GLY A 294 3.87 -1.66 -24.37
CA GLY A 294 4.31 -2.65 -23.40
C GLY A 294 3.23 -3.64 -23.03
N LEU A 295 3.69 -4.78 -22.52
CA LEU A 295 2.87 -5.84 -21.98
C LEU A 295 3.42 -6.21 -20.60
N ASP A 296 2.55 -6.20 -19.59
CA ASP A 296 2.88 -6.57 -18.22
C ASP A 296 2.02 -7.76 -17.79
N LEU A 297 2.67 -8.78 -17.24
CA LEU A 297 2.06 -9.97 -16.67
C LEU A 297 2.32 -9.96 -15.16
N LYS A 298 1.29 -10.20 -14.34
CA LYS A 298 1.43 -10.19 -12.89
C LYS A 298 0.60 -11.29 -12.25
N LEU A 299 1.28 -12.19 -11.55
CA LEU A 299 0.65 -13.27 -10.80
C LEU A 299 0.80 -12.99 -9.30
N HIS A 300 -0.33 -12.84 -8.61
CA HIS A 300 -0.42 -12.56 -7.19
C HIS A 300 -0.92 -13.78 -6.42
N PHE A 301 -0.14 -14.24 -5.46
CA PHE A 301 -0.51 -15.26 -4.48
C PHE A 301 -0.80 -14.60 -3.14
N PRO A 302 -1.97 -14.79 -2.52
CA PRO A 302 -2.30 -14.20 -1.21
C PRO A 302 -1.66 -14.97 -0.05
N ARG A 303 -0.41 -15.36 -0.18
CA ARG A 303 0.41 -16.10 0.80
C ARG A 303 1.87 -16.06 0.38
N ILE A 304 2.78 -16.38 1.28
CA ILE A 304 4.17 -16.67 0.89
C ILE A 304 4.20 -17.97 0.10
N PHE A 305 4.75 -17.91 -1.09
CA PHE A 305 5.01 -19.08 -1.94
C PHE A 305 6.48 -19.48 -1.78
N MET A 306 6.74 -20.45 -0.90
CA MET A 306 8.05 -21.04 -0.61
C MET A 306 7.95 -22.55 -0.38
N PHE A 307 9.09 -23.26 -0.50
CA PHE A 307 9.14 -24.73 -0.30
C PHE A 307 9.01 -25.12 1.18
N PHE A 308 9.19 -24.17 2.11
CA PHE A 308 9.10 -24.37 3.56
C PHE A 308 8.09 -23.41 4.18
N SER A 309 7.63 -23.74 5.39
CA SER A 309 6.70 -22.87 6.11
C SER A 309 7.40 -21.66 6.69
N THR A 310 6.92 -20.48 6.33
CA THR A 310 7.41 -19.18 6.84
C THR A 310 6.55 -18.63 7.98
N GLU A 311 5.53 -19.34 8.43
CA GLU A 311 4.51 -18.87 9.39
C GLU A 311 5.09 -18.45 10.75
N LYS A 312 6.24 -19.05 11.16
CA LYS A 312 6.94 -18.68 12.39
C LYS A 312 7.60 -17.30 12.31
N ILE A 313 8.03 -16.89 11.12
CA ILE A 313 8.74 -15.62 10.88
C ILE A 313 7.75 -14.56 10.37
N ILE A 314 6.91 -14.95 9.42
CA ILE A 314 5.91 -14.07 8.80
C ILE A 314 4.53 -14.72 9.05
N PRO A 315 3.93 -14.53 10.25
CA PRO A 315 2.65 -15.11 10.56
C PRO A 315 1.53 -14.53 9.67
N LYS A 316 0.46 -15.30 9.52
CA LYS A 316 -0.69 -14.91 8.67
C LYS A 316 -1.32 -13.56 9.07
N SER A 317 -1.18 -13.12 10.33
CA SER A 317 -1.64 -11.79 10.79
C SER A 317 -0.96 -10.62 10.10
N MET A 318 0.21 -10.82 9.51
CA MET A 318 0.92 -9.84 8.70
C MET A 318 0.42 -9.75 7.25
N ILE A 319 -0.62 -10.49 6.89
CA ILE A 319 -1.23 -10.53 5.54
C ILE A 319 -0.17 -10.71 4.44
N PRO A 320 0.57 -11.81 4.47
CA PRO A 320 1.65 -12.04 3.52
C PRO A 320 1.14 -12.32 2.11
N SER A 321 1.90 -11.89 1.12
CA SER A 321 1.64 -12.18 -0.29
C SER A 321 2.93 -12.36 -1.08
N THR A 322 2.83 -13.10 -2.20
CA THR A 322 3.90 -13.24 -3.19
C THR A 322 3.43 -12.68 -4.51
N VAL A 323 4.28 -11.96 -5.19
CA VAL A 323 4.02 -11.41 -6.52
C VAL A 323 5.14 -11.82 -7.46
N LEU A 324 4.76 -12.45 -8.57
CA LEU A 324 5.62 -12.65 -9.72
C LEU A 324 5.13 -11.72 -10.83
N SER A 325 5.97 -10.83 -11.30
CA SER A 325 5.66 -9.94 -12.41
C SER A 325 6.73 -10.01 -13.49
N SER A 326 6.30 -9.95 -14.75
CA SER A 326 7.18 -9.86 -15.90
C SER A 326 6.60 -8.81 -16.85
N GLY A 327 7.44 -7.90 -17.33
CA GLY A 327 7.04 -6.81 -18.20
C GLY A 327 8.00 -6.67 -19.37
N TYR A 328 7.46 -6.32 -20.52
CA TYR A 328 8.19 -5.89 -21.70
C TYR A 328 7.69 -4.53 -22.15
N ALA A 329 8.59 -3.63 -22.44
CA ALA A 329 8.27 -2.33 -23.04
C ALA A 329 9.26 -1.98 -24.14
N LYS A 330 8.74 -1.41 -25.23
CA LYS A 330 9.56 -0.80 -26.28
C LYS A 330 9.19 0.67 -26.40
N GLN A 331 10.22 1.50 -26.47
CA GLN A 331 10.12 2.94 -26.55
C GLN A 331 10.93 3.41 -27.75
N THR A 332 10.30 4.21 -28.61
CA THR A 332 10.89 4.78 -29.81
C THR A 332 10.80 6.31 -29.77
N ASN A 333 11.86 6.97 -30.22
CA ASN A 333 11.90 8.42 -30.45
C ASN A 333 11.80 9.36 -29.25
N ILE A 334 12.10 8.91 -28.02
CA ILE A 334 12.32 9.82 -26.89
C ILE A 334 13.81 9.83 -26.52
N GLY A 335 14.66 10.00 -27.47
CA GLY A 335 16.09 9.87 -27.30
C GLY A 335 16.61 8.59 -27.95
N LEU A 336 17.31 7.72 -27.22
CA LEU A 336 17.72 6.42 -27.74
C LEU A 336 16.56 5.45 -27.67
N ASP A 337 16.26 4.81 -28.79
CA ASP A 337 15.26 3.74 -28.82
C ASP A 337 15.70 2.59 -27.95
N LYS A 338 14.79 2.09 -27.13
CA LYS A 338 15.12 1.03 -26.17
C LYS A 338 14.00 0.03 -25.96
N GLU A 339 14.43 -1.18 -25.65
CA GLU A 339 13.59 -2.25 -25.15
C GLU A 339 13.95 -2.51 -23.68
N ASN A 340 12.94 -2.71 -22.88
CA ASN A 340 13.11 -3.03 -21.47
C ASN A 340 12.32 -4.30 -21.14
N PHE A 341 13.01 -5.29 -20.62
CA PHE A 341 12.43 -6.50 -20.07
C PHE A 341 12.70 -6.54 -18.57
N THR A 342 11.65 -6.67 -17.76
CA THR A 342 11.77 -6.70 -16.31
C THR A 342 11.06 -7.91 -15.74
N THR A 343 11.69 -8.65 -14.84
CA THR A 343 11.06 -9.72 -14.08
C THR A 343 11.36 -9.54 -12.60
N ILE A 344 10.29 -9.52 -11.79
CA ILE A 344 10.41 -9.32 -10.34
C ILE A 344 9.67 -10.43 -9.61
N PHE A 345 10.35 -11.07 -8.66
CA PHE A 345 9.76 -12.01 -7.71
C PHE A 345 9.84 -11.41 -6.30
N SER A 346 8.69 -11.05 -5.73
CA SER A 346 8.63 -10.28 -4.49
C SER A 346 7.71 -10.90 -3.45
N TYR A 347 8.10 -10.76 -2.19
CA TYR A 347 7.30 -11.03 -1.00
C TYR A 347 6.90 -9.72 -0.34
N ASN A 348 5.61 -9.62 0.06
CA ASN A 348 5.09 -8.44 0.73
C ASN A 348 4.35 -8.87 1.99
N TRP A 349 4.52 -8.11 3.09
CA TRP A 349 3.78 -8.33 4.33
C TRP A 349 3.66 -7.03 5.13
N THR A 350 2.71 -6.99 6.06
CA THR A 350 2.40 -5.83 6.90
C THR A 350 2.62 -6.21 8.37
N PRO A 351 3.80 -5.98 8.96
CA PRO A 351 4.13 -6.39 10.34
C PRO A 351 3.21 -5.79 11.39
N LYS A 352 2.85 -4.51 11.23
CA LYS A 352 1.95 -3.75 12.10
C LYS A 352 1.10 -2.79 11.26
N ARG A 353 0.09 -2.19 11.88
CA ARG A 353 -0.65 -1.08 11.26
C ARG A 353 0.34 0.01 10.82
N ASN A 354 0.11 0.60 9.66
CA ASN A 354 0.95 1.66 9.08
C ASN A 354 2.42 1.26 8.82
N THR A 355 2.69 -0.04 8.69
CA THR A 355 4.02 -0.56 8.37
C THR A 355 3.90 -1.52 7.20
N SER A 356 4.71 -1.38 6.19
CA SER A 356 4.78 -2.32 5.07
C SER A 356 6.21 -2.76 4.84
N THR A 357 6.36 -4.02 4.47
CA THR A 357 7.65 -4.61 4.12
C THR A 357 7.53 -5.31 2.79
N ARG A 358 8.51 -5.10 1.95
CA ARG A 358 8.66 -5.76 0.66
C ARG A 358 10.08 -6.29 0.53
N PHE A 359 10.18 -7.53 0.11
CA PHE A 359 11.45 -8.17 -0.23
C PHE A 359 11.39 -8.69 -1.66
N ASP A 360 12.11 -8.03 -2.55
CA ASP A 360 12.32 -8.51 -3.92
C ASP A 360 13.48 -9.49 -3.89
N LEU A 361 13.13 -10.78 -3.89
CA LEU A 361 14.12 -11.86 -3.91
C LEU A 361 14.91 -11.83 -5.20
N LEU A 362 14.23 -11.52 -6.31
CA LEU A 362 14.81 -11.43 -7.63
C LEU A 362 14.21 -10.23 -8.36
N ASN A 363 15.06 -9.35 -8.83
CA ASN A 363 14.74 -8.25 -9.72
C ASN A 363 15.73 -8.28 -10.88
N ILE A 364 15.27 -8.75 -12.03
CA ILE A 364 16.04 -8.81 -13.27
C ILE A 364 15.52 -7.72 -14.17
N GLN A 365 16.40 -6.87 -14.64
CA GLN A 365 16.07 -5.86 -15.63
C GLN A 365 17.10 -5.94 -16.77
N PHE A 366 16.62 -6.16 -17.97
CA PHE A 366 17.41 -6.13 -19.19
C PHE A 366 16.99 -4.94 -20.05
N ILE A 367 17.92 -4.03 -20.28
CA ILE A 367 17.72 -2.85 -21.11
C ILE A 367 18.56 -3.02 -22.35
N ARG A 368 17.92 -3.01 -23.52
CA ARG A 368 18.56 -3.06 -24.81
C ARG A 368 18.37 -1.73 -25.53
N ASN A 369 19.45 -1.09 -25.88
CA ASN A 369 19.44 0.10 -26.72
C ASN A 369 19.48 -0.31 -28.20
N LEU A 370 18.52 0.17 -28.98
CA LEU A 370 18.33 -0.26 -30.39
C LEU A 370 18.99 0.68 -31.41
N ASN A 371 18.93 1.99 -31.13
CA ASN A 371 19.42 3.02 -32.03
C ASN A 371 20.57 3.82 -31.41
N THR A 372 21.65 3.15 -31.11
CA THR A 372 22.83 3.72 -30.43
C THR A 372 23.57 4.74 -31.29
N ARG A 373 23.45 4.65 -32.63
CA ARG A 373 24.04 5.57 -33.60
C ARG A 373 23.45 6.97 -33.47
N ASN A 374 22.25 7.09 -32.97
CA ASN A 374 21.55 8.36 -32.82
C ASN A 374 21.99 9.17 -31.56
N TYR A 375 23.02 8.72 -30.85
CA TYR A 375 23.45 9.34 -29.60
C TYR A 375 23.70 10.85 -29.71
N PHE A 376 24.52 11.27 -30.66
CA PHE A 376 24.88 12.68 -30.84
C PHE A 376 23.73 13.54 -31.38
N ASN A 377 22.78 12.97 -32.10
CA ASN A 377 21.55 13.67 -32.47
C ASN A 377 20.68 13.98 -31.22
N VAL A 378 20.59 13.03 -30.30
CA VAL A 378 19.82 13.18 -29.05
C VAL A 378 20.51 14.12 -28.07
N TYR A 379 21.82 13.94 -27.89
CA TYR A 379 22.64 14.71 -26.95
C TYR A 379 23.41 15.81 -27.67
N SER A 380 22.68 16.79 -28.21
CA SER A 380 23.23 17.88 -29.03
C SER A 380 24.28 18.71 -28.28
N SER A 381 24.16 18.86 -26.94
CA SER A 381 25.19 19.55 -26.14
C SER A 381 26.54 18.83 -26.18
N SER A 382 26.55 17.49 -26.12
CA SER A 382 27.75 16.68 -26.21
C SER A 382 28.31 16.69 -27.64
N TYR A 383 27.41 16.72 -28.65
CA TYR A 383 27.81 16.90 -30.03
C TYR A 383 28.47 18.25 -30.29
N ASN A 384 27.84 19.35 -29.86
CA ASN A 384 28.35 20.70 -30.06
C ASN A 384 29.73 20.89 -29.39
N ALA A 385 29.89 20.44 -28.16
CA ALA A 385 31.17 20.48 -27.49
C ALA A 385 32.26 19.69 -28.27
N LEU A 386 31.92 18.48 -28.73
CA LEU A 386 32.84 17.68 -29.49
C LEU A 386 33.18 18.32 -30.83
N ASN A 387 32.18 18.92 -31.50
CA ASN A 387 32.35 19.61 -32.80
C ASN A 387 33.22 20.88 -32.68
N GLU A 388 33.03 21.69 -31.61
CA GLU A 388 33.87 22.85 -31.29
C GLU A 388 35.33 22.43 -31.04
N LEU A 389 35.52 21.39 -30.23
CA LEU A 389 36.84 20.85 -29.96
C LEU A 389 37.52 20.34 -31.24
N ALA A 390 36.81 19.60 -32.08
CA ALA A 390 37.36 19.08 -33.35
C ALA A 390 37.78 20.20 -34.30
N ASN A 391 37.01 21.29 -34.35
CA ASN A 391 37.34 22.45 -35.21
C ASN A 391 38.48 23.32 -34.62
N SER A 392 38.78 23.24 -33.33
CA SER A 392 39.89 23.99 -32.70
C SER A 392 41.26 23.40 -33.02
N TYR A 393 41.32 22.17 -33.53
CA TYR A 393 42.58 21.45 -33.84
C TYR A 393 42.77 21.35 -35.35
N PRO A 394 43.72 22.14 -35.96
CA PRO A 394 43.95 22.17 -37.42
C PRO A 394 44.35 20.83 -38.03
N ASN A 395 44.94 19.94 -37.23
CA ASN A 395 45.40 18.62 -37.68
C ASN A 395 44.32 17.54 -37.58
N THR A 396 43.07 17.90 -37.24
CA THR A 396 41.96 16.96 -37.30
C THR A 396 41.72 16.49 -38.72
N ASN A 397 41.50 15.20 -38.92
CA ASN A 397 41.29 14.62 -40.23
C ASN A 397 40.07 15.29 -40.93
N PRO A 398 40.28 15.93 -42.12
CA PRO A 398 39.20 16.60 -42.84
C PRO A 398 38.03 15.67 -43.24
N ALA A 399 38.30 14.38 -43.36
CA ALA A 399 37.26 13.39 -43.70
C ALA A 399 36.21 13.20 -42.60
N TYR A 400 36.44 13.74 -41.38
CA TYR A 400 35.48 13.70 -40.30
C TYR A 400 34.39 14.77 -40.39
N PHE A 401 34.58 15.77 -41.25
CA PHE A 401 33.67 16.91 -41.41
C PHE A 401 32.84 16.83 -42.67
N ASP A 402 31.63 17.38 -42.59
CA ASP A 402 30.76 17.65 -43.71
C ASP A 402 31.17 18.96 -44.43
N GLY A 403 30.39 19.36 -45.50
CA GLY A 403 30.62 20.58 -46.24
C GLY A 403 30.53 21.87 -45.45
N ASP A 404 29.85 21.84 -44.29
CA ASP A 404 29.64 22.99 -43.40
C ASP A 404 30.59 22.99 -42.18
N LYS A 405 31.62 22.16 -42.23
CA LYS A 405 32.60 21.96 -41.13
C LYS A 405 32.03 21.41 -39.85
N ASN A 406 30.93 20.64 -39.93
CA ASN A 406 30.39 19.93 -38.77
C ASN A 406 30.88 18.48 -38.80
N LEU A 407 31.17 17.93 -37.62
CA LEU A 407 31.51 16.52 -37.53
C LEU A 407 30.33 15.65 -38.03
N ILE A 408 30.61 14.79 -38.98
CA ILE A 408 29.65 13.82 -39.45
C ILE A 408 29.29 12.89 -38.28
N ILE A 409 28.01 12.86 -37.90
CA ILE A 409 27.56 12.01 -36.82
C ILE A 409 27.85 10.55 -37.17
N GLU A 410 28.37 9.80 -36.23
CA GLU A 410 28.89 8.45 -36.31
C GLU A 410 30.31 8.39 -36.87
N SER A 411 30.52 8.57 -38.17
CA SER A 411 31.87 8.40 -38.76
C SER A 411 32.87 9.47 -38.31
N GLY A 412 32.46 10.73 -38.29
CA GLY A 412 33.33 11.85 -37.91
C GLY A 412 33.48 11.95 -36.40
N THR A 413 32.38 11.85 -35.65
CA THR A 413 32.44 11.92 -34.17
C THR A 413 33.23 10.79 -33.57
N ASP A 414 33.05 9.56 -34.03
CA ASP A 414 33.78 8.39 -33.51
C ASP A 414 35.22 8.37 -34.01
N GLY A 415 35.46 8.82 -35.26
CA GLY A 415 36.80 8.99 -35.77
C GLY A 415 37.63 9.96 -34.95
N PHE A 416 37.10 11.14 -34.65
CA PHE A 416 37.76 12.16 -33.84
C PHE A 416 38.02 11.67 -32.41
N ILE A 417 37.02 11.07 -31.74
CA ILE A 417 37.18 10.49 -30.41
C ILE A 417 38.31 9.45 -30.41
N ASN A 418 38.29 8.53 -31.38
CA ASN A 418 39.30 7.49 -31.47
C ASN A 418 40.71 8.05 -31.70
N ASP A 419 40.88 9.06 -32.57
CA ASP A 419 42.18 9.68 -32.79
C ASP A 419 42.72 10.36 -31.54
N VAL A 420 41.87 11.07 -30.76
CA VAL A 420 42.28 11.74 -29.51
C VAL A 420 42.62 10.73 -28.40
N LEU A 421 41.90 9.65 -28.31
CA LEU A 421 42.10 8.66 -27.24
C LEU A 421 43.17 7.62 -27.57
N ASN A 422 43.52 7.46 -28.84
CA ASN A 422 44.57 6.52 -29.28
C ASN A 422 45.98 7.05 -28.95
N PRO A 423 46.78 6.34 -28.15
CA PRO A 423 48.15 6.77 -27.80
C PRO A 423 49.08 6.90 -29.03
N ASN A 424 48.79 6.22 -30.11
CA ASN A 424 49.60 6.20 -31.33
C ASN A 424 49.10 7.19 -32.40
N SER A 425 48.14 8.03 -32.11
CA SER A 425 47.65 9.04 -33.03
C SER A 425 48.61 10.20 -33.15
N SER A 426 48.66 10.79 -34.35
CA SER A 426 49.45 12.01 -34.60
C SER A 426 48.72 13.29 -34.13
N LEU A 427 47.45 13.18 -33.76
CA LEU A 427 46.66 14.29 -33.27
C LEU A 427 47.01 14.61 -31.79
N ILE A 428 47.66 15.74 -31.57
CA ILE A 428 48.03 16.19 -30.24
C ILE A 428 46.99 17.20 -29.78
N VAL A 429 46.33 16.89 -28.63
CA VAL A 429 45.33 17.74 -27.96
C VAL A 429 45.79 18.08 -26.55
N THR A 430 45.25 19.14 -25.96
CA THR A 430 45.54 19.46 -24.56
C THR A 430 45.06 18.37 -23.59
N THR A 431 45.62 18.32 -22.39
CA THR A 431 45.22 17.34 -21.36
C THR A 431 43.77 17.55 -20.93
N GLU A 432 43.36 18.82 -20.82
CA GLU A 432 42.01 19.24 -20.49
C GLU A 432 41.01 18.78 -21.54
N ASP A 433 41.26 19.05 -22.83
CA ASP A 433 40.37 18.68 -23.91
C ASP A 433 40.28 17.15 -24.07
N LYS A 434 41.43 16.46 -23.93
CA LYS A 434 41.46 14.99 -23.90
C LYS A 434 40.56 14.41 -22.80
N LYS A 435 40.55 15.03 -21.62
CA LYS A 435 39.69 14.64 -20.51
C LYS A 435 38.22 14.88 -20.82
N GLU A 436 37.90 16.03 -21.45
CA GLU A 436 36.53 16.36 -21.84
C GLU A 436 36.01 15.37 -22.90
N ILE A 437 36.79 15.11 -23.95
CA ILE A 437 36.46 14.13 -24.98
C ILE A 437 36.26 12.75 -24.39
N ASN A 438 37.15 12.34 -23.47
CA ASN A 438 36.97 11.07 -22.77
C ASN A 438 35.67 11.02 -21.97
N ASN A 439 35.31 12.09 -21.26
CA ASN A 439 34.06 12.18 -20.52
C ASN A 439 32.82 12.06 -21.44
N ILE A 440 32.87 12.70 -22.62
CA ILE A 440 31.82 12.56 -23.65
C ILE A 440 31.71 11.13 -24.11
N ASN A 441 32.83 10.49 -24.42
CA ASN A 441 32.88 9.10 -24.84
C ASN A 441 32.38 8.12 -23.77
N GLU A 442 32.83 8.25 -22.55
CA GLU A 442 32.33 7.42 -21.43
C GLU A 442 30.84 7.58 -21.21
N ARG A 443 30.33 8.81 -21.32
CA ARG A 443 28.91 9.07 -21.25
C ARG A 443 28.13 8.40 -22.40
N LYS A 444 28.68 8.48 -23.64
CA LYS A 444 28.12 7.79 -24.82
C LYS A 444 28.06 6.29 -24.55
N ILE A 445 29.18 5.67 -24.16
CA ILE A 445 29.24 4.24 -23.89
C ILE A 445 28.20 3.84 -22.85
N ARG A 446 28.18 4.50 -21.70
CA ARG A 446 27.23 4.17 -20.60
C ARG A 446 25.77 4.28 -21.02
N LEU A 447 25.41 5.23 -21.89
CA LEU A 447 24.03 5.44 -22.34
C LEU A 447 23.62 4.58 -23.53
N THR A 448 24.57 4.02 -24.25
CA THR A 448 24.33 3.18 -25.46
C THR A 448 24.53 1.69 -25.20
N GLU A 449 25.20 1.30 -24.12
CA GLU A 449 25.38 -0.11 -23.75
C GLU A 449 24.07 -0.78 -23.35
N ASN A 450 23.99 -2.07 -23.66
CA ASN A 450 22.94 -2.92 -23.14
C ASN A 450 23.24 -3.28 -21.68
N ASN A 451 22.25 -3.14 -20.82
CA ASN A 451 22.43 -3.36 -19.40
C ASN A 451 21.61 -4.56 -18.92
N LEU A 452 22.25 -5.48 -18.21
CA LEU A 452 21.61 -6.56 -17.50
C LEU A 452 21.85 -6.36 -16.01
N ILE A 453 20.76 -6.08 -15.27
CA ILE A 453 20.80 -5.77 -13.85
C ILE A 453 20.15 -6.92 -13.09
N PHE A 454 20.90 -7.49 -12.15
CA PHE A 454 20.38 -8.40 -11.14
C PHE A 454 20.43 -7.71 -9.79
N ALA A 455 19.31 -7.64 -9.11
CA ALA A 455 19.23 -7.02 -7.80
C ALA A 455 18.34 -7.83 -6.87
N SER A 456 18.63 -7.76 -5.58
CA SER A 456 17.74 -8.14 -4.51
C SER A 456 17.51 -6.91 -3.66
N ASN A 457 16.24 -6.54 -3.42
CA ASN A 457 15.91 -5.31 -2.73
C ASN A 457 15.06 -5.61 -1.50
N PHE A 458 15.40 -4.96 -0.40
CA PHE A 458 14.57 -4.98 0.79
C PHE A 458 14.09 -3.56 1.09
N SER A 459 12.79 -3.39 1.21
CA SER A 459 12.20 -2.11 1.58
C SER A 459 11.29 -2.26 2.80
N PHE A 460 11.46 -1.34 3.73
CA PHE A 460 10.65 -1.21 4.92
C PHE A 460 10.10 0.20 4.97
N SER A 461 8.79 0.31 5.10
CA SER A 461 8.12 1.60 5.23
C SER A 461 7.26 1.63 6.49
N LYS A 462 7.38 2.68 7.26
CA LYS A 462 6.58 2.94 8.45
C LYS A 462 6.12 4.39 8.44
N THR A 463 4.86 4.61 8.75
CA THR A 463 4.35 5.97 8.98
C THR A 463 3.70 6.07 10.35
N THR A 464 3.83 7.24 10.97
CA THR A 464 3.13 7.56 12.22
C THR A 464 1.74 8.13 11.96
N LYS A 465 1.38 8.38 10.70
CA LYS A 465 0.07 8.91 10.32
C LYS A 465 -1.05 7.95 10.73
N ASN A 466 -1.90 8.39 11.64
CA ASN A 466 -3.01 7.59 12.16
C ASN A 466 -4.35 7.93 11.49
N ASP A 467 -4.52 9.18 11.03
CA ASP A 467 -5.74 9.68 10.38
C ASP A 467 -5.36 10.57 9.18
N ILE A 468 -6.34 10.80 8.29
CA ILE A 468 -6.21 11.73 7.15
C ILE A 468 -5.95 13.16 7.64
N LYS A 469 -6.51 13.53 8.79
CA LYS A 469 -6.36 14.84 9.44
C LYS A 469 -5.07 15.01 10.25
N ASP A 470 -4.25 13.96 10.34
CA ASP A 470 -2.98 14.03 11.08
C ASP A 470 -1.95 14.78 10.22
N GLU A 471 -1.70 16.04 10.59
CA GLU A 471 -0.79 16.94 9.89
C GLU A 471 0.68 16.77 10.33
N THR A 472 0.89 16.17 11.51
CA THR A 472 2.22 15.94 12.07
C THR A 472 2.56 14.45 12.06
N TYR A 473 3.07 13.95 10.93
CA TYR A 473 3.48 12.55 10.81
C TYR A 473 4.88 12.42 10.23
N TYR A 474 5.55 11.33 10.58
CA TYR A 474 6.84 10.92 10.02
C TYR A 474 6.64 9.66 9.17
N GLY A 475 7.24 9.64 7.98
CA GLY A 475 7.34 8.47 7.11
C GLY A 475 8.82 8.06 6.96
N PHE A 476 9.11 6.75 7.03
CA PHE A 476 10.42 6.14 6.83
C PHE A 476 10.33 5.08 5.74
#